data_daa8cd87ebeaba772102c4752c6338d0
#
_entry.id   daa8cd87ebeaba772102c4752c6338d0
#
_cell.length_a   1.000
_cell.length_b   1.000
_cell.length_c   1.000
_cell.angle_alpha   90.00
_cell.angle_beta   90.00
_cell.angle_gamma   90.00
#
_symmetry.space_group_name_H-M   'P 1'
#
loop_
_entity.id
_entity.type
_entity.pdbx_description
1 polymer ?
#
loop_
_entity_poly.entity_id
_entity_poly.type
_entity_poly.pdbx_seq_one_letter_code
_entity_poly.pdbx_strand_id
1 'polypeptide(L)'
;AVIDDVLGIIVLAVVAILAKTGAVDIRNVIYLIVSATVFLLGAILLGGFFSKGFTLVVEALKTRGNIVIPAFVFAYFMAFLGNAIHLEAILGAFAAGLVLDETDERNELDKLIKPVADLLVPIFFVSVGARTDLGVLNPAIPEHRSGLIIAVFLILIAIAGKLITGWVVFGQPGINRLAIGVGMIPRGEVGLVFAGIGAASGALD
;
A
#
# COMPACT_ATOMS: atom_id res chain seq x y z
N ALA A 1 4.46 -8.82 -4.51
CA ALA A 1 4.37 -7.62 -3.65
C ALA A 1 3.48 -6.57 -4.32
N VAL A 2 3.91 -5.89 -5.41
CA VAL A 2 3.19 -4.76 -6.04
C VAL A 2 1.73 -5.05 -6.37
N ILE A 3 1.43 -6.16 -7.05
CA ILE A 3 0.04 -6.55 -7.40
C ILE A 3 -0.80 -6.81 -6.15
N ASP A 4 -0.20 -7.38 -5.13
CA ASP A 4 -0.84 -7.67 -3.85
C ASP A 4 -1.19 -6.39 -3.09
N ASP A 5 -0.31 -5.39 -3.11
CA ASP A 5 -0.55 -4.08 -2.49
C ASP A 5 -1.67 -3.32 -3.22
N VAL A 6 -1.68 -3.36 -4.55
CA VAL A 6 -2.76 -2.78 -5.37
C VAL A 6 -4.10 -3.47 -5.09
N LEU A 7 -4.13 -4.81 -5.08
CA LEU A 7 -5.34 -5.56 -4.75
C LEU A 7 -5.82 -5.26 -3.33
N GLY A 8 -4.91 -5.14 -2.38
CA GLY A 8 -5.21 -4.74 -1.01
C GLY A 8 -5.90 -3.39 -0.95
N ILE A 9 -5.38 -2.37 -1.64
CA ILE A 9 -5.98 -1.03 -1.67
C ILE A 9 -7.37 -1.05 -2.32
N ILE A 10 -7.56 -1.84 -3.38
CA ILE A 10 -8.87 -2.01 -4.02
C ILE A 10 -9.87 -2.64 -3.04
N VAL A 11 -9.47 -3.72 -2.35
CA VAL A 11 -10.31 -4.36 -1.34
C VAL A 11 -10.67 -3.40 -0.21
N LEU A 12 -9.71 -2.57 0.25
CA LEU A 12 -9.98 -1.55 1.26
C LEU A 12 -11.03 -0.56 0.79
N ALA A 13 -10.91 -0.03 -0.43
CA ALA A 13 -11.87 0.93 -0.97
C ALA A 13 -13.28 0.32 -1.04
N VAL A 14 -13.40 -0.96 -1.44
CA VAL A 14 -14.67 -1.69 -1.46
C VAL A 14 -15.25 -1.84 -0.05
N VAL A 15 -14.43 -2.24 0.92
CA VAL A 15 -14.86 -2.42 2.31
C VAL A 15 -15.26 -1.08 2.94
N ALA A 16 -14.51 -0.01 2.68
CA ALA A 16 -14.85 1.33 3.18
C ALA A 16 -16.18 1.85 2.61
N ILE A 17 -16.47 1.58 1.32
CA ILE A 17 -17.77 1.92 0.72
C ILE A 17 -18.89 1.08 1.35
N LEU A 18 -18.66 -0.23 1.49
CA LEU A 18 -19.63 -1.14 2.12
C LEU A 18 -19.99 -0.69 3.54
N ALA A 19 -18.99 -0.33 4.33
CA ALA A 19 -19.18 0.15 5.70
C ALA A 19 -19.98 1.45 5.76
N LYS A 20 -19.77 2.37 4.80
CA LYS A 20 -20.49 3.66 4.75
C LYS A 20 -21.90 3.55 4.18
N THR A 21 -22.14 2.68 3.21
CA THR A 21 -23.42 2.62 2.46
C THR A 21 -24.28 1.43 2.84
N GLY A 22 -23.72 0.43 3.53
CA GLY A 22 -24.40 -0.82 3.87
C GLY A 22 -24.71 -1.72 2.67
N ALA A 23 -24.32 -1.33 1.45
CA ALA A 23 -24.54 -2.10 0.22
C ALA A 23 -23.33 -2.03 -0.69
N VAL A 24 -22.99 -3.15 -1.34
CA VAL A 24 -21.98 -3.20 -2.39
C VAL A 24 -22.61 -2.85 -3.72
N ASP A 25 -22.34 -1.66 -4.22
CA ASP A 25 -22.66 -1.33 -5.61
C ASP A 25 -21.57 -1.90 -6.53
N ILE A 26 -21.89 -3.02 -7.19
CA ILE A 26 -20.97 -3.72 -8.10
C ILE A 26 -20.41 -2.78 -9.17
N ARG A 27 -21.19 -1.81 -9.63
CA ARG A 27 -20.76 -0.83 -10.62
C ARG A 27 -19.64 0.05 -10.08
N ASN A 28 -19.75 0.51 -8.84
CA ASN A 28 -18.70 1.31 -8.17
C ASN A 28 -17.42 0.49 -7.94
N VAL A 29 -17.56 -0.79 -7.58
CA VAL A 29 -16.43 -1.71 -7.44
C VAL A 29 -15.70 -1.89 -8.77
N ILE A 30 -16.44 -2.16 -9.87
CA ILE A 30 -15.87 -2.29 -11.21
C ILE A 30 -15.18 -0.98 -11.62
N TYR A 31 -15.81 0.17 -11.36
CA TYR A 31 -15.23 1.47 -11.65
C TYR A 31 -13.89 1.67 -10.93
N LEU A 32 -13.81 1.34 -9.63
CA LEU A 32 -12.58 1.43 -8.84
C LEU A 32 -11.47 0.53 -9.39
N ILE A 33 -11.80 -0.72 -9.71
CA ILE A 33 -10.83 -1.68 -10.28
C ILE A 33 -10.29 -1.17 -11.62
N VAL A 34 -11.19 -0.74 -12.50
CA VAL A 34 -10.82 -0.22 -13.81
C VAL A 34 -10.00 1.06 -13.67
N SER A 35 -10.42 2.00 -12.82
CA SER A 35 -9.72 3.26 -12.58
C SER A 35 -8.31 3.03 -12.02
N ALA A 36 -8.15 2.14 -11.04
CA ALA A 36 -6.85 1.80 -10.47
C ALA A 36 -5.94 1.15 -11.51
N THR A 37 -6.48 0.21 -12.29
CA THR A 37 -5.73 -0.48 -13.35
C THR A 37 -5.29 0.50 -14.43
N VAL A 38 -6.20 1.34 -14.93
CA VAL A 38 -5.90 2.34 -15.96
C VAL A 38 -4.90 3.37 -15.44
N PHE A 39 -5.06 3.81 -14.19
CA PHE A 39 -4.15 4.76 -13.57
C PHE A 39 -2.73 4.22 -13.45
N LEU A 40 -2.57 2.99 -12.94
CA LEU A 40 -1.26 2.36 -12.80
C LEU A 40 -0.62 2.03 -14.14
N LEU A 41 -1.37 1.44 -15.08
CA LEU A 41 -0.87 1.19 -16.43
C LEU A 41 -0.51 2.50 -17.13
N GLY A 42 -1.35 3.53 -17.00
CA GLY A 42 -1.07 4.85 -17.52
C GLY A 42 0.21 5.46 -16.93
N ALA A 43 0.41 5.35 -15.62
CA ALA A 43 1.63 5.81 -14.95
C ALA A 43 2.87 5.08 -15.50
N ILE A 44 2.83 3.76 -15.65
CA ILE A 44 3.93 2.97 -16.19
C ILE A 44 4.18 3.31 -17.66
N LEU A 45 3.16 3.34 -18.50
CA LEU A 45 3.31 3.62 -19.94
C LEU A 45 3.79 5.04 -20.22
N LEU A 46 3.35 5.99 -19.42
CA LEU A 46 3.78 7.39 -19.52
C LEU A 46 5.06 7.65 -18.71
N GLY A 47 5.55 6.68 -17.94
CA GLY A 47 6.72 6.79 -17.09
C GLY A 47 7.95 7.30 -17.85
N GLY A 48 8.23 6.75 -19.03
CA GLY A 48 9.34 7.19 -19.86
C GLY A 48 9.24 8.65 -20.34
N PHE A 49 8.03 9.19 -20.47
CA PHE A 49 7.83 10.61 -20.80
C PHE A 49 8.03 11.51 -19.58
N PHE A 50 7.47 11.10 -18.44
CA PHE A 50 7.63 11.80 -17.16
C PHE A 50 9.07 11.74 -16.65
N SER A 51 9.76 10.63 -16.83
CA SER A 51 11.18 10.44 -16.50
C SER A 51 12.05 11.51 -17.17
N LYS A 52 11.89 11.71 -18.48
CA LYS A 52 12.61 12.75 -19.22
C LYS A 52 12.30 14.17 -18.70
N GLY A 53 11.03 14.44 -18.40
CA GLY A 53 10.62 15.71 -17.81
C GLY A 53 11.20 15.92 -16.42
N PHE A 54 11.27 14.86 -15.61
CA PHE A 54 11.87 14.88 -14.28
C PHE A 54 13.35 15.22 -14.34
N THR A 55 14.13 14.51 -15.18
CA THR A 55 15.56 14.78 -15.36
C THR A 55 15.82 16.23 -15.79
N LEU A 56 15.04 16.77 -16.74
CA LEU A 56 15.14 18.18 -17.15
C LEU A 56 14.91 19.16 -15.99
N VAL A 57 13.94 18.87 -15.12
CA VAL A 57 13.67 19.70 -13.92
C VAL A 57 14.82 19.60 -12.93
N VAL A 58 15.34 18.40 -12.69
CA VAL A 58 16.47 18.15 -11.79
C VAL A 58 17.73 18.90 -12.27
N GLU A 59 18.04 18.82 -13.56
CA GLU A 59 19.19 19.53 -14.16
C GLU A 59 19.05 21.06 -14.11
N ALA A 60 17.81 21.58 -14.25
CA ALA A 60 17.54 23.01 -14.18
C ALA A 60 17.65 23.56 -12.74
N LEU A 61 17.42 22.73 -11.73
CA LEU A 61 17.48 23.11 -10.32
C LEU A 61 18.93 23.06 -9.80
N LYS A 62 19.57 24.22 -9.65
CA LYS A 62 20.94 24.37 -9.09
C LYS A 62 20.94 24.52 -7.56
N THR A 63 20.12 23.76 -6.83
CA THR A 63 19.93 23.88 -5.39
C THR A 63 20.24 22.58 -4.65
N ARG A 64 20.52 22.64 -3.35
CA ARG A 64 20.58 21.45 -2.50
C ARG A 64 19.18 20.83 -2.45
N GLY A 65 19.10 19.50 -2.70
CA GLY A 65 17.82 18.80 -2.78
C GLY A 65 17.14 18.88 -4.16
N ASN A 66 17.92 19.20 -5.21
CA ASN A 66 17.47 19.27 -6.60
C ASN A 66 16.75 18.01 -7.10
N ILE A 67 16.99 16.83 -6.49
CA ILE A 67 16.36 15.55 -6.83
C ILE A 67 15.17 15.26 -5.90
N VAL A 68 15.34 15.45 -4.59
CA VAL A 68 14.34 15.06 -3.59
C VAL A 68 13.09 15.93 -3.66
N ILE A 69 13.25 17.25 -3.82
CA ILE A 69 12.11 18.16 -3.85
C ILE A 69 11.19 17.87 -5.05
N PRO A 70 11.70 17.79 -6.30
CA PRO A 70 10.86 17.40 -7.43
C PRO A 70 10.22 16.02 -7.27
N ALA A 71 10.93 15.05 -6.67
CA ALA A 71 10.38 13.73 -6.44
C ALA A 71 9.18 13.77 -5.48
N PHE A 72 9.26 14.50 -4.37
CA PHE A 72 8.13 14.69 -3.47
C PHE A 72 6.98 15.48 -4.12
N VAL A 73 7.29 16.54 -4.85
CA VAL A 73 6.27 17.30 -5.59
C VAL A 73 5.55 16.41 -6.58
N PHE A 74 6.28 15.58 -7.31
CA PHE A 74 5.70 14.61 -8.25
C PHE A 74 4.86 13.56 -7.54
N ALA A 75 5.34 13.02 -6.42
CA ALA A 75 4.59 12.06 -5.61
C ALA A 75 3.28 12.64 -5.05
N TYR A 76 3.31 13.87 -4.54
CA TYR A 76 2.11 14.56 -4.08
C TYR A 76 1.16 14.90 -5.22
N PHE A 77 1.68 15.29 -6.38
CA PHE A 77 0.88 15.54 -7.57
C PHE A 77 0.15 14.27 -8.04
N MET A 78 0.85 13.14 -8.11
CA MET A 78 0.25 11.86 -8.46
C MET A 78 -0.75 11.38 -7.39
N ALA A 79 -0.46 11.61 -6.11
CA ALA A 79 -1.39 11.36 -5.03
C ALA A 79 -2.68 12.19 -5.16
N PHE A 80 -2.55 13.46 -5.52
CA PHE A 80 -3.68 14.34 -5.80
C PHE A 80 -4.50 13.86 -7.01
N LEU A 81 -3.85 13.47 -8.11
CA LEU A 81 -4.53 12.91 -9.28
C LEU A 81 -5.28 11.61 -8.92
N GLY A 82 -4.66 10.71 -8.16
CA GLY A 82 -5.32 9.51 -7.66
C GLY A 82 -6.58 9.86 -6.88
N ASN A 83 -6.47 10.78 -5.94
CA ASN A 83 -7.61 11.22 -5.12
C ASN A 83 -8.73 11.88 -5.96
N ALA A 84 -8.39 12.64 -6.99
CA ALA A 84 -9.35 13.28 -7.89
C ALA A 84 -10.22 12.27 -8.66
N ILE A 85 -9.73 11.07 -8.88
CA ILE A 85 -10.47 9.96 -9.52
C ILE A 85 -10.99 8.93 -8.50
N HIS A 86 -11.14 9.35 -7.25
CA HIS A 86 -11.65 8.54 -6.13
C HIS A 86 -10.79 7.32 -5.76
N LEU A 87 -9.51 7.35 -6.11
CA LEU A 87 -8.52 6.39 -5.61
C LEU A 87 -7.85 6.93 -4.34
N GLU A 88 -7.33 6.01 -3.53
CA GLU A 88 -6.54 6.40 -2.36
C GLU A 88 -5.25 7.12 -2.76
N ALA A 89 -4.91 8.20 -2.06
CA ALA A 89 -3.71 9.01 -2.33
C ALA A 89 -2.41 8.20 -2.30
N ILE A 90 -2.37 7.15 -1.48
CA ILE A 90 -1.23 6.24 -1.39
C ILE A 90 -0.95 5.52 -2.72
N LEU A 91 -1.98 5.18 -3.49
CA LEU A 91 -1.83 4.54 -4.80
C LEU A 91 -1.18 5.51 -5.80
N GLY A 92 -1.54 6.80 -5.73
CA GLY A 92 -0.91 7.83 -6.55
C GLY A 92 0.56 8.03 -6.21
N ALA A 93 0.91 8.12 -4.94
CA ALA A 93 2.30 8.21 -4.48
C ALA A 93 3.12 6.97 -4.86
N PHE A 94 2.51 5.78 -4.77
CA PHE A 94 3.12 4.53 -5.21
C PHE A 94 3.39 4.51 -6.73
N ALA A 95 2.42 4.95 -7.54
CA ALA A 95 2.59 5.08 -8.98
C ALA A 95 3.73 6.05 -9.34
N ALA A 96 3.87 7.16 -8.59
CA ALA A 96 5.00 8.07 -8.76
C ALA A 96 6.34 7.38 -8.48
N GLY A 97 6.41 6.55 -7.42
CA GLY A 97 7.60 5.76 -7.11
C GLY A 97 7.98 4.82 -8.25
N LEU A 98 7.01 4.13 -8.86
CA LEU A 98 7.25 3.26 -10.02
C LEU A 98 7.80 4.03 -11.22
N VAL A 99 7.27 5.23 -11.50
CA VAL A 99 7.78 6.08 -12.58
C VAL A 99 9.20 6.56 -12.31
N LEU A 100 9.49 6.97 -11.08
CA LEU A 100 10.82 7.44 -10.68
C LEU A 100 11.86 6.32 -10.62
N ASP A 101 11.44 5.07 -10.42
CA ASP A 101 12.31 3.89 -10.45
C ASP A 101 12.91 3.64 -11.85
N GLU A 102 12.29 4.16 -12.90
CA GLU A 102 12.78 4.09 -14.29
C GLU A 102 13.72 5.25 -14.67
N THR A 103 13.98 6.20 -13.76
CA THR A 103 14.86 7.35 -14.03
C THR A 103 16.34 7.02 -13.84
N ASP A 104 17.22 7.75 -14.53
CA ASP A 104 18.67 7.61 -14.35
C ASP A 104 19.13 8.01 -12.94
N GLU A 105 18.38 8.89 -12.28
CA GLU A 105 18.61 9.38 -10.92
C GLU A 105 18.15 8.41 -9.82
N ARG A 106 17.58 7.26 -10.16
CA ARG A 106 17.03 6.26 -9.23
C ARG A 106 17.96 5.97 -8.04
N ASN A 107 19.24 5.67 -8.31
CA ASN A 107 20.19 5.29 -7.27
C ASN A 107 20.51 6.44 -6.30
N GLU A 108 20.53 7.66 -6.78
CA GLU A 108 20.75 8.85 -5.96
C GLU A 108 19.47 9.19 -5.16
N LEU A 109 18.34 9.09 -5.82
CA LEU A 109 17.02 9.30 -5.20
C LEU A 109 16.77 8.32 -4.05
N ASP A 110 17.07 7.02 -4.25
CA ASP A 110 16.93 5.99 -3.21
C ASP A 110 17.77 6.32 -1.97
N LYS A 111 19.03 6.75 -2.17
CA LYS A 111 19.91 7.15 -1.06
C LYS A 111 19.39 8.37 -0.29
N LEU A 112 18.72 9.29 -0.96
CA LEU A 112 18.23 10.54 -0.36
C LEU A 112 16.84 10.37 0.28
N ILE A 113 15.98 9.52 -0.29
CA ILE A 113 14.64 9.25 0.26
C ILE A 113 14.71 8.30 1.45
N LYS A 114 15.61 7.32 1.43
CA LYS A 114 15.72 6.31 2.47
C LYS A 114 15.85 6.89 3.90
N PRO A 115 16.71 7.89 4.18
CA PRO A 115 16.78 8.51 5.51
C PRO A 115 15.47 9.18 5.94
N VAL A 116 14.71 9.73 4.99
CA VAL A 116 13.40 10.35 5.25
C VAL A 116 12.38 9.26 5.59
N ALA A 117 12.39 8.17 4.84
CA ALA A 117 11.54 7.01 5.12
C ALA A 117 11.88 6.39 6.49
N ASP A 118 13.18 6.20 6.80
CA ASP A 118 13.66 5.65 8.07
C ASP A 118 13.20 6.49 9.28
N LEU A 119 12.98 7.81 9.08
CA LEU A 119 12.41 8.69 10.09
C LEU A 119 10.89 8.61 10.16
N LEU A 120 10.20 8.69 9.01
CA LEU A 120 8.74 8.85 8.96
C LEU A 120 8.00 7.53 9.19
N VAL A 121 8.56 6.41 8.73
CA VAL A 121 7.92 5.09 8.83
C VAL A 121 7.72 4.66 10.29
N PRO A 122 8.71 4.75 11.21
CA PRO A 122 8.47 4.45 12.62
C PRO A 122 7.44 5.37 13.27
N ILE A 123 7.41 6.66 12.93
CA ILE A 123 6.42 7.61 13.44
C ILE A 123 5.01 7.18 13.01
N PHE A 124 4.86 6.77 11.75
CA PHE A 124 3.60 6.24 11.23
C PHE A 124 3.15 5.00 12.03
N PHE A 125 4.02 4.00 12.18
CA PHE A 125 3.67 2.78 12.91
C PHE A 125 3.30 3.04 14.37
N VAL A 126 4.06 3.89 15.07
CA VAL A 126 3.76 4.28 16.45
C VAL A 126 2.43 5.02 16.53
N SER A 127 2.15 5.93 15.60
CA SER A 127 0.90 6.70 15.56
C SER A 127 -0.32 5.80 15.33
N VAL A 128 -0.24 4.83 14.43
CA VAL A 128 -1.32 3.88 14.17
C VAL A 128 -1.49 2.94 15.36
N GLY A 129 -0.39 2.41 15.91
CA GLY A 129 -0.44 1.54 17.09
C GLY A 129 -1.03 2.23 18.33
N ALA A 130 -0.70 3.50 18.53
CA ALA A 130 -1.24 4.28 19.65
C ALA A 130 -2.75 4.57 19.54
N ARG A 131 -3.31 4.55 18.34
CA ARG A 131 -4.75 4.71 18.09
C ARG A 131 -5.53 3.39 18.17
N THR A 132 -4.84 2.26 18.22
CA THR A 132 -5.47 0.94 18.25
C THR A 132 -5.96 0.64 19.67
N ASP A 133 -7.25 0.41 19.83
CA ASP A 133 -7.83 -0.02 21.10
C ASP A 133 -7.58 -1.52 21.33
N LEU A 134 -6.63 -1.83 22.21
CA LEU A 134 -6.33 -3.21 22.60
C LEU A 134 -7.40 -3.83 23.51
N GLY A 135 -8.31 -3.01 24.04
CA GLY A 135 -9.45 -3.49 24.86
C GLY A 135 -10.37 -4.44 24.09
N VAL A 136 -10.49 -4.25 22.79
CA VAL A 136 -11.26 -5.13 21.88
C VAL A 136 -10.72 -6.56 21.86
N LEU A 137 -9.45 -6.77 22.18
CA LEU A 137 -8.82 -8.10 22.25
C LEU A 137 -9.06 -8.82 23.60
N ASN A 138 -9.82 -8.23 24.53
CA ASN A 138 -10.08 -8.83 25.82
C ASN A 138 -11.14 -9.95 25.70
N PRO A 139 -10.78 -11.24 25.90
CA PRO A 139 -11.71 -12.37 25.78
C PRO A 139 -12.71 -12.45 26.94
N ALA A 140 -12.49 -11.68 28.01
CA ALA A 140 -13.39 -11.65 29.17
C ALA A 140 -14.71 -10.93 28.87
N ILE A 141 -14.73 -10.05 27.85
CA ILE A 141 -15.90 -9.30 27.42
C ILE A 141 -16.69 -10.15 26.41
N PRO A 142 -17.95 -10.57 26.73
CA PRO A 142 -18.72 -11.45 25.85
C PRO A 142 -18.97 -10.88 24.45
N GLU A 143 -19.12 -9.57 24.34
CA GLU A 143 -19.38 -8.85 23.08
C GLU A 143 -18.20 -8.94 22.11
N HIS A 144 -16.96 -9.04 22.62
CA HIS A 144 -15.75 -9.11 21.80
C HIS A 144 -15.42 -10.54 21.33
N ARG A 145 -16.02 -11.57 21.92
CA ARG A 145 -15.70 -13.00 21.62
C ARG A 145 -15.95 -13.36 20.17
N SER A 146 -17.05 -12.90 19.58
CA SER A 146 -17.38 -13.19 18.20
C SER A 146 -16.33 -12.58 17.24
N GLY A 147 -15.92 -11.34 17.50
CA GLY A 147 -14.86 -10.66 16.75
C GLY A 147 -13.51 -11.37 16.88
N LEU A 148 -13.16 -11.79 18.09
CA LEU A 148 -11.93 -12.56 18.35
C LEU A 148 -11.90 -13.91 17.63
N ILE A 149 -13.00 -14.65 17.62
CA ILE A 149 -13.10 -15.93 16.90
C ILE A 149 -12.90 -15.70 15.41
N ILE A 150 -13.55 -14.69 14.83
CA ILE A 150 -13.38 -14.34 13.42
C ILE A 150 -11.94 -13.91 13.14
N ALA A 151 -11.34 -13.10 14.00
CA ALA A 151 -9.96 -12.64 13.86
C ALA A 151 -8.97 -13.82 13.86
N VAL A 152 -9.10 -14.75 14.82
CA VAL A 152 -8.26 -15.96 14.91
C VAL A 152 -8.43 -16.81 13.65
N PHE A 153 -9.66 -17.02 13.20
CA PHE A 153 -9.95 -17.77 11.98
C PHE A 153 -9.30 -17.13 10.74
N LEU A 154 -9.43 -15.82 10.58
CA LEU A 154 -8.81 -15.08 9.48
C LEU A 154 -7.28 -15.13 9.54
N ILE A 155 -6.69 -15.03 10.73
CA ILE A 155 -5.24 -15.17 10.93
C ILE A 155 -4.76 -16.55 10.48
N LEU A 156 -5.46 -17.63 10.89
CA LEU A 156 -5.09 -18.99 10.51
C LEU A 156 -5.19 -19.20 8.99
N ILE A 157 -6.25 -18.70 8.36
CA ILE A 157 -6.40 -18.76 6.90
C ILE A 157 -5.29 -17.96 6.20
N ALA A 158 -4.97 -16.76 6.70
CA ALA A 158 -3.92 -15.94 6.14
C ALA A 158 -2.55 -16.63 6.22
N ILE A 159 -2.24 -17.24 7.38
CA ILE A 159 -1.00 -18.01 7.55
C ILE A 159 -0.98 -19.20 6.59
N ALA A 160 -2.06 -19.98 6.51
CA ALA A 160 -2.16 -21.12 5.61
C ALA A 160 -1.99 -20.69 4.13
N GLY A 161 -2.66 -19.61 3.71
CA GLY A 161 -2.53 -19.06 2.36
C GLY A 161 -1.10 -18.63 2.04
N LYS A 162 -0.41 -18.00 3.00
CA LYS A 162 1.00 -17.60 2.84
C LYS A 162 1.95 -18.81 2.77
N LEU A 163 1.72 -19.83 3.58
CA LEU A 163 2.51 -21.06 3.51
C LEU A 163 2.40 -21.75 2.14
N ILE A 164 1.20 -21.78 1.55
CA ILE A 164 0.95 -22.36 0.23
C ILE A 164 1.73 -21.64 -0.88
N THR A 165 2.02 -20.35 -0.75
CA THR A 165 2.78 -19.59 -1.76
C THR A 165 4.19 -20.16 -1.97
N GLY A 166 4.79 -20.79 -0.97
CA GLY A 166 6.08 -21.46 -1.09
C GLY A 166 6.07 -22.62 -2.11
N TRP A 167 4.89 -23.19 -2.39
CA TRP A 167 4.76 -24.29 -3.34
C TRP A 167 4.54 -23.85 -4.78
N VAL A 168 4.32 -22.57 -5.02
CA VAL A 168 4.24 -22.01 -6.37
C VAL A 168 5.60 -22.02 -7.08
N VAL A 169 6.68 -22.13 -6.35
CA VAL A 169 8.03 -22.26 -6.91
C VAL A 169 8.26 -23.71 -7.36
N PHE A 170 7.90 -23.99 -8.62
CA PHE A 170 8.10 -25.29 -9.24
C PHE A 170 9.47 -25.38 -9.94
N GLY A 171 10.06 -26.58 -9.94
CA GLY A 171 11.17 -26.91 -10.85
C GLY A 171 12.56 -26.46 -10.41
N GLN A 172 12.76 -25.86 -9.22
CA GLN A 172 14.09 -25.54 -8.71
C GLN A 172 14.49 -26.49 -7.57
N PRO A 173 15.41 -27.42 -7.80
CA PRO A 173 15.95 -28.28 -6.76
C PRO A 173 16.86 -27.46 -5.82
N GLY A 174 16.67 -27.65 -4.50
CA GLY A 174 17.48 -26.97 -3.46
C GLY A 174 16.84 -25.77 -2.79
N ILE A 175 15.65 -25.31 -3.23
CA ILE A 175 14.92 -24.24 -2.56
C ILE A 175 14.06 -24.80 -1.43
N ASN A 176 14.24 -24.25 -0.23
CA ASN A 176 13.38 -24.57 0.89
C ASN A 176 12.03 -23.84 0.77
N ARG A 177 11.03 -24.53 0.22
CA ARG A 177 9.68 -23.99 -0.03
C ARG A 177 8.99 -23.53 1.25
N LEU A 178 9.24 -24.23 2.35
CA LEU A 178 8.69 -23.85 3.66
C LEU A 178 9.28 -22.51 4.14
N ALA A 179 10.58 -22.30 3.93
CA ALA A 179 11.22 -21.04 4.29
C ALA A 179 10.65 -19.86 3.49
N ILE A 180 10.33 -20.05 2.20
CA ILE A 180 9.65 -19.04 1.40
C ILE A 180 8.26 -18.74 1.95
N GLY A 181 7.45 -19.77 2.21
CA GLY A 181 6.10 -19.61 2.76
C GLY A 181 6.10 -18.93 4.12
N VAL A 182 6.98 -19.35 5.03
CA VAL A 182 7.14 -18.74 6.36
C VAL A 182 7.64 -17.30 6.25
N GLY A 183 8.59 -17.03 5.35
CA GLY A 183 9.10 -15.67 5.10
C GLY A 183 8.05 -14.70 4.56
N MET A 184 6.97 -15.21 3.95
CA MET A 184 5.85 -14.40 3.48
C MET A 184 4.80 -14.09 4.56
N ILE A 185 4.87 -14.71 5.75
CA ILE A 185 3.90 -14.50 6.83
C ILE A 185 4.02 -13.11 7.45
N PRO A 186 5.22 -12.60 7.82
CA PRO A 186 5.35 -11.28 8.40
C PRO A 186 4.89 -10.21 7.42
N ARG A 187 3.85 -9.47 7.80
CA ARG A 187 3.30 -8.39 7.00
C ARG A 187 2.70 -7.34 7.92
N GLY A 188 3.14 -6.10 7.80
CA GLY A 188 2.70 -5.06 8.71
C GLY A 188 2.30 -3.76 8.03
N GLU A 189 2.85 -3.47 6.86
CA GLU A 189 2.78 -2.14 6.26
C GLU A 189 1.36 -1.81 5.78
N VAL A 190 0.82 -2.61 4.86
CA VAL A 190 -0.49 -2.35 4.24
C VAL A 190 -1.64 -2.60 5.22
N GLY A 191 -1.54 -3.63 6.07
CA GLY A 191 -2.58 -3.92 7.08
C GLY A 191 -2.79 -2.78 8.08
N LEU A 192 -1.71 -2.08 8.48
CA LEU A 192 -1.81 -0.91 9.36
C LEU A 192 -2.35 0.33 8.66
N VAL A 193 -2.07 0.49 7.36
CA VAL A 193 -2.73 1.52 6.54
C VAL A 193 -4.23 1.27 6.49
N PHE A 194 -4.67 0.01 6.32
CA PHE A 194 -6.08 -0.36 6.37
C PHE A 194 -6.73 -0.04 7.70
N ALA A 195 -6.08 -0.38 8.81
CA ALA A 195 -6.58 -0.04 10.14
C ALA A 195 -6.69 1.48 10.34
N GLY A 196 -5.69 2.24 9.88
CA GLY A 196 -5.67 3.71 9.97
C GLY A 196 -6.79 4.36 9.14
N ILE A 197 -7.00 3.92 7.90
CA ILE A 197 -8.07 4.44 7.03
C ILE A 197 -9.43 3.98 7.53
N GLY A 198 -9.57 2.74 7.98
CA GLY A 198 -10.79 2.21 8.58
C GLY A 198 -11.24 3.02 9.79
N ALA A 199 -10.31 3.31 10.70
CA ALA A 199 -10.56 4.16 11.87
C ALA A 199 -10.90 5.61 11.47
N ALA A 200 -10.19 6.18 10.49
CA ALA A 200 -10.44 7.55 10.01
C ALA A 200 -11.77 7.68 9.26
N SER A 201 -12.27 6.60 8.65
CA SER A 201 -13.54 6.60 7.92
C SER A 201 -14.76 6.38 8.81
N GLY A 202 -14.58 6.11 10.12
CA GLY A 202 -15.66 5.71 11.03
C GLY A 202 -16.30 4.35 10.69
N ALA A 203 -15.60 3.53 9.92
CA ALA A 203 -16.06 2.18 9.55
C ALA A 203 -15.70 1.12 10.61
N LEU A 204 -14.88 1.48 11.58
CA LEU A 204 -14.39 0.62 12.64
C LEU A 204 -14.76 1.15 14.05
N ASP A 205 -15.89 1.85 14.18
CA ASP A 205 -16.44 2.23 15.50
C ASP A 205 -17.09 1.03 16.18
#